data_f8b9bc27e22e1e9f3a4716bb3025b041
#
_entry.id   f8b9bc27e22e1e9f3a4716bb3025b041
#
_cell.length_a   1.000
_cell.length_b   1.000
_cell.length_c   1.000
_cell.angle_alpha   90.00
_cell.angle_beta   90.00
_cell.angle_gamma   90.00
#
_symmetry.space_group_name_H-M   'P 1'
#
loop_
_entity.id
_entity.type
_entity.pdbx_description
1 polymer ?
#
loop_
_entity_poly.entity_id
_entity_poly.type
_entity_poly.pdbx_seq_one_letter_code
_entity_poly.pdbx_strand_id
1 'polypeptide(L)'
;MIDETLLEAEEKMEKAIEVAKEDFAGIRTGRANAGMFSKITVDYYGAPTPLQQLASFNIPDARTVMVAPFDKGSLPAVEKALRDSDLGVNPATDGNVVRIVLPSLTEERRRDYVKLAKAKAEDSRVSVRNIRRKAKETLDRIVKDGEAGEDEVVRAEKELDKLTKSHVDQIDQLLASKESELLEV
;
A
#
# COMPACT_ATOMS: atom_id res chain seq x y z
N MET A 1 -24.28 -16.96 -11.43
CA MET A 1 -23.99 -15.66 -12.08
C MET A 1 -24.05 -14.48 -11.13
N ILE A 2 -25.15 -14.26 -10.38
CA ILE A 2 -25.22 -13.20 -9.35
C ILE A 2 -24.16 -13.42 -8.27
N ASP A 3 -24.10 -14.61 -7.70
CA ASP A 3 -23.12 -14.94 -6.64
C ASP A 3 -21.66 -14.80 -7.14
N GLU A 4 -21.41 -15.22 -8.37
CA GLU A 4 -20.09 -15.06 -9.00
C GLU A 4 -19.72 -13.58 -9.17
N THR A 5 -20.69 -12.75 -9.58
CA THR A 5 -20.48 -11.31 -9.74
C THR A 5 -20.13 -10.64 -8.40
N LEU A 6 -20.85 -11.01 -7.32
CA LEU A 6 -20.58 -10.50 -5.98
C LEU A 6 -19.23 -10.98 -5.46
N LEU A 7 -18.90 -12.26 -5.65
CA LEU A 7 -17.62 -12.83 -5.24
C LEU A 7 -16.44 -12.16 -5.97
N GLU A 8 -16.57 -11.98 -7.27
CA GLU A 8 -15.55 -11.29 -8.07
C GLU A 8 -15.34 -9.83 -7.62
N ALA A 9 -16.44 -9.13 -7.32
CA ALA A 9 -16.38 -7.77 -6.80
C ALA A 9 -15.67 -7.72 -5.44
N GLU A 10 -15.99 -8.65 -4.53
CA GLU A 10 -15.35 -8.75 -3.22
C GLU A 10 -13.85 -9.01 -3.34
N GLU A 11 -13.45 -9.98 -4.15
CA GLU A 11 -12.03 -10.29 -4.39
C GLU A 11 -11.25 -9.09 -4.96
N LYS A 12 -11.85 -8.35 -5.89
CA LYS A 12 -11.24 -7.16 -6.45
C LYS A 12 -11.13 -6.02 -5.44
N MET A 13 -12.15 -5.86 -4.59
CA MET A 13 -12.12 -4.87 -3.50
C MET A 13 -11.07 -5.22 -2.46
N GLU A 14 -10.93 -6.49 -2.10
CA GLU A 14 -9.88 -6.96 -1.19
C GLU A 14 -8.49 -6.67 -1.74
N LYS A 15 -8.26 -6.91 -3.03
CA LYS A 15 -7.00 -6.55 -3.70
C LYS A 15 -6.74 -5.05 -3.67
N ALA A 16 -7.77 -4.23 -3.85
CA ALA A 16 -7.64 -2.77 -3.74
C ALA A 16 -7.23 -2.35 -2.32
N ILE A 17 -7.74 -3.02 -1.29
CA ILE A 17 -7.33 -2.78 0.10
C ILE A 17 -5.87 -3.18 0.33
N GLU A 18 -5.42 -4.31 -0.21
CA GLU A 18 -4.01 -4.73 -0.11
C GLU A 18 -3.07 -3.71 -0.75
N VAL A 19 -3.42 -3.22 -1.94
CA VAL A 19 -2.66 -2.14 -2.60
C VAL A 19 -2.65 -0.88 -1.75
N ALA A 20 -3.77 -0.50 -1.15
CA ALA A 20 -3.85 0.64 -0.24
C ALA A 20 -2.94 0.46 0.98
N LYS A 21 -2.91 -0.73 1.58
CA LYS A 21 -2.02 -1.04 2.71
C LYS A 21 -0.55 -0.89 2.32
N GLU A 22 -0.16 -1.37 1.15
CA GLU A 22 1.20 -1.21 0.64
C GLU A 22 1.55 0.26 0.39
N ASP A 23 0.62 1.02 -0.22
CA ASP A 23 0.79 2.44 -0.47
C ASP A 23 0.96 3.23 0.83
N PHE A 24 0.16 2.94 1.85
CA PHE A 24 0.29 3.59 3.15
C PHE A 24 1.57 3.18 3.89
N ALA A 25 1.94 1.90 3.83
CA ALA A 25 3.18 1.41 4.44
C ALA A 25 4.43 2.10 3.86
N GLY A 26 4.39 2.45 2.57
CA GLY A 26 5.47 3.17 1.90
C GLY A 26 5.58 4.65 2.27
N ILE A 27 4.61 5.22 2.96
CA ILE A 27 4.66 6.61 3.41
C ILE A 27 5.54 6.70 4.66
N ARG A 28 6.56 7.54 4.60
CA ARG A 28 7.47 7.75 5.72
C ARG A 28 6.77 8.42 6.89
N THR A 29 6.94 7.85 8.08
CA THR A 29 6.56 8.45 9.36
C THR A 29 7.80 8.88 10.16
N GLY A 30 7.64 9.38 11.36
CA GLY A 30 8.75 9.70 12.25
C GLY A 30 9.51 8.49 12.76
N ARG A 31 8.93 7.29 12.64
CA ARG A 31 9.53 6.02 13.06
C ARG A 31 9.88 5.14 11.89
N ALA A 32 10.99 4.42 12.01
CA ALA A 32 11.41 3.42 11.04
C ALA A 32 10.50 2.18 11.10
N ASN A 33 10.16 1.64 9.94
CA ASN A 33 9.51 0.34 9.80
C ASN A 33 9.94 -0.32 8.48
N ALA A 34 9.83 -1.63 8.39
CA ALA A 34 10.22 -2.37 7.19
C ALA A 34 9.34 -2.05 5.97
N GLY A 35 8.10 -1.64 6.17
CA GLY A 35 7.18 -1.26 5.11
C GLY A 35 7.62 -0.05 4.29
N MET A 36 8.46 0.80 4.86
CA MET A 36 9.03 1.96 4.14
C MET A 36 9.87 1.57 2.93
N PHE A 37 10.39 0.36 2.91
CA PHE A 37 11.28 -0.16 1.87
C PHE A 37 10.55 -1.05 0.85
N SER A 38 9.25 -1.20 0.97
CA SER A 38 8.46 -2.14 0.15
C SER A 38 8.48 -1.83 -1.34
N LYS A 39 8.63 -0.56 -1.72
CA LYS A 39 8.66 -0.11 -3.13
C LYS A 39 10.06 0.09 -3.69
N ILE A 40 11.09 -0.14 -2.90
CA ILE A 40 12.47 0.03 -3.34
C ILE A 40 12.89 -1.21 -4.14
N THR A 41 13.37 -0.98 -5.35
CA THR A 41 13.97 -2.01 -6.19
C THR A 41 15.46 -1.79 -6.32
N VAL A 42 16.21 -2.89 -6.35
CA VAL A 42 17.67 -2.90 -6.48
C VAL A 42 18.01 -3.54 -7.82
N ASP A 43 18.99 -2.98 -8.52
CA ASP A 43 19.58 -3.62 -9.68
C ASP A 43 20.47 -4.78 -9.20
N TYR A 44 19.90 -5.99 -9.23
CA TYR A 44 20.58 -7.22 -8.83
C TYR A 44 20.97 -7.99 -10.06
N TYR A 45 22.26 -7.91 -10.42
CA TYR A 45 22.82 -8.53 -11.62
C TYR A 45 22.01 -8.23 -12.90
N GLY A 46 21.62 -6.96 -13.08
CA GLY A 46 20.88 -6.49 -14.24
C GLY A 46 19.37 -6.66 -14.18
N ALA A 47 18.83 -7.26 -13.12
CA ALA A 47 17.39 -7.47 -12.93
C ALA A 47 16.86 -6.62 -11.77
N PRO A 48 15.83 -5.78 -12.00
CA PRO A 48 15.16 -5.06 -10.91
C PRO A 48 14.54 -6.05 -9.92
N THR A 49 14.98 -6.02 -8.68
CA THR A 49 14.55 -6.96 -7.63
C THR A 49 14.13 -6.18 -6.39
N PRO A 50 12.98 -6.50 -5.76
CA PRO A 50 12.57 -5.84 -4.54
C PRO A 50 13.62 -5.97 -3.43
N LEU A 51 13.93 -4.87 -2.77
CA LEU A 51 14.94 -4.86 -1.70
C LEU A 51 14.61 -5.86 -0.58
N GLN A 52 13.34 -6.03 -0.26
CA GLN A 52 12.89 -6.95 0.79
C GLN A 52 13.22 -8.43 0.50
N GLN A 53 13.43 -8.78 -0.76
CA GLN A 53 13.87 -10.12 -1.16
C GLN A 53 15.38 -10.31 -1.08
N LEU A 54 16.15 -9.25 -1.00
CA LEU A 54 17.61 -9.25 -1.08
C LEU A 54 18.30 -9.04 0.26
N ALA A 55 17.58 -8.60 1.29
CA ALA A 55 18.18 -8.19 2.55
C ALA A 55 17.26 -8.46 3.73
N SER A 56 17.86 -8.60 4.91
CA SER A 56 17.15 -8.55 6.18
C SER A 56 17.21 -7.13 6.78
N PHE A 57 16.21 -6.78 7.57
CA PHE A 57 16.07 -5.48 8.20
C PHE A 57 16.09 -5.64 9.71
N ASN A 58 16.91 -4.83 10.39
CA ASN A 58 16.91 -4.72 11.85
C ASN A 58 16.72 -3.25 12.21
N ILE A 59 15.85 -2.98 13.16
CA ILE A 59 15.52 -1.64 13.65
C ILE A 59 15.91 -1.55 15.12
N PRO A 60 17.19 -1.21 15.43
CA PRO A 60 17.67 -1.16 16.80
C PRO A 60 17.06 -0.03 17.63
N ASP A 61 16.63 1.06 16.97
CA ASP A 61 15.91 2.16 17.61
C ASP A 61 14.89 2.78 16.64
N ALA A 62 14.11 3.77 17.10
CA ALA A 62 12.99 4.33 16.36
C ALA A 62 13.37 4.97 15.01
N ARG A 63 14.64 5.37 14.82
CA ARG A 63 15.09 6.09 13.62
C ARG A 63 16.26 5.43 12.90
N THR A 64 16.74 4.31 13.38
CA THR A 64 17.87 3.59 12.77
C THR A 64 17.40 2.30 12.14
N VAL A 65 17.81 2.06 10.91
CA VAL A 65 17.56 0.80 10.19
C VAL A 65 18.89 0.23 9.74
N MET A 66 19.12 -1.04 10.03
CA MET A 66 20.27 -1.80 9.56
C MET A 66 19.77 -2.75 8.47
N VAL A 67 20.25 -2.56 7.24
CA VAL A 67 19.91 -3.38 6.07
C VAL A 67 21.09 -4.30 5.80
N ALA A 68 20.88 -5.60 5.98
CA ALA A 68 21.90 -6.61 5.78
C ALA A 68 21.59 -7.42 4.51
N PRO A 69 22.27 -7.15 3.37
CA PRO A 69 22.11 -7.95 2.17
C PRO A 69 22.50 -9.40 2.39
N PHE A 70 21.74 -10.34 1.85
CA PHE A 70 22.08 -11.76 1.91
C PHE A 70 23.30 -12.08 1.06
N ASP A 71 23.46 -11.37 -0.06
CA ASP A 71 24.62 -11.44 -0.93
C ASP A 71 25.51 -10.22 -0.71
N LYS A 72 26.71 -10.43 -0.20
CA LYS A 72 27.68 -9.36 0.06
C LYS A 72 28.06 -8.60 -1.23
N GLY A 73 28.03 -9.23 -2.36
CA GLY A 73 28.29 -8.62 -3.65
C GLY A 73 27.25 -7.60 -4.09
N SER A 74 26.05 -7.67 -3.52
CA SER A 74 24.96 -6.72 -3.79
C SER A 74 25.01 -5.44 -2.93
N LEU A 75 25.90 -5.38 -1.96
CA LEU A 75 25.98 -4.24 -1.01
C LEU A 75 26.06 -2.86 -1.69
N PRO A 76 26.92 -2.65 -2.69
CA PRO A 76 26.97 -1.35 -3.39
C PRO A 76 25.65 -1.00 -4.11
N ALA A 77 25.01 -2.00 -4.73
CA ALA A 77 23.73 -1.81 -5.43
C ALA A 77 22.59 -1.47 -4.44
N VAL A 78 22.56 -2.13 -3.29
CA VAL A 78 21.61 -1.83 -2.21
C VAL A 78 21.81 -0.42 -1.67
N GLU A 79 23.04 -0.02 -1.38
CA GLU A 79 23.37 1.34 -0.92
C GLU A 79 22.93 2.39 -1.95
N LYS A 80 23.21 2.17 -3.21
CA LYS A 80 22.80 3.07 -4.29
C LYS A 80 21.28 3.20 -4.38
N ALA A 81 20.56 2.08 -4.34
CA ALA A 81 19.10 2.06 -4.41
C ALA A 81 18.47 2.84 -3.25
N LEU A 82 19.01 2.72 -2.05
CA LEU A 82 18.57 3.46 -0.87
C LEU A 82 18.87 4.96 -0.98
N ARG A 83 20.03 5.31 -1.50
CA ARG A 83 20.44 6.71 -1.70
C ARG A 83 19.54 7.40 -2.72
N ASP A 84 19.21 6.72 -3.81
CA ASP A 84 18.40 7.25 -4.89
C ASP A 84 16.89 7.17 -4.62
N SER A 85 16.49 6.58 -3.49
CA SER A 85 15.08 6.46 -3.11
C SER A 85 14.47 7.78 -2.66
N ASP A 86 13.13 7.84 -2.68
CA ASP A 86 12.35 9.01 -2.24
C ASP A 86 12.32 9.19 -0.71
N LEU A 87 12.99 8.32 0.05
CA LEU A 87 13.01 8.39 1.51
C LEU A 87 13.84 9.54 2.06
N GLY A 88 14.71 10.14 1.24
CA GLY A 88 15.56 11.25 1.66
C GLY A 88 16.58 10.84 2.73
N VAL A 89 17.12 9.63 2.64
CA VAL A 89 18.08 9.08 3.60
C VAL A 89 19.49 9.07 3.03
N ASN A 90 20.47 9.13 3.90
CA ASN A 90 21.88 8.97 3.56
C ASN A 90 22.38 7.62 4.11
N PRO A 91 22.39 6.57 3.28
CA PRO A 91 22.91 5.28 3.72
C PRO A 91 24.42 5.31 3.91
N ALA A 92 24.89 4.65 4.94
CA ALA A 92 26.31 4.46 5.22
C ALA A 92 26.62 2.99 5.36
N THR A 93 27.64 2.52 4.66
CA THR A 93 28.09 1.13 4.78
C THR A 93 28.92 0.96 6.05
N ASP A 94 28.55 0.00 6.86
CA ASP A 94 29.25 -0.40 8.08
C ASP A 94 29.51 -1.92 8.02
N GLY A 95 30.70 -2.30 7.59
CA GLY A 95 31.04 -3.70 7.33
C GLY A 95 30.21 -4.29 6.20
N ASN A 96 29.37 -5.28 6.50
CA ASN A 96 28.49 -5.96 5.56
C ASN A 96 27.03 -5.45 5.62
N VAL A 97 26.80 -4.34 6.31
CA VAL A 97 25.47 -3.81 6.58
C VAL A 97 25.40 -2.36 6.12
N VAL A 98 24.27 -1.97 5.58
CA VAL A 98 23.96 -0.57 5.28
C VAL A 98 23.18 0.01 6.45
N ARG A 99 23.73 1.06 7.06
CA ARG A 99 23.10 1.77 8.16
C ARG A 99 22.37 2.99 7.64
N ILE A 100 21.11 3.14 8.03
CA ILE A 100 20.27 4.26 7.69
C ILE A 100 19.79 4.90 8.98
N VAL A 101 20.05 6.20 9.14
CA VAL A 101 19.51 7.01 10.23
C VAL A 101 18.47 7.94 9.62
N LEU A 102 17.22 7.81 10.04
CA LEU A 102 16.12 8.66 9.58
C LEU A 102 16.21 10.02 10.28
N PRO A 103 16.28 11.15 9.55
CA PRO A 103 16.16 12.45 10.17
C PRO A 103 14.74 12.66 10.70
N SER A 104 14.58 13.49 11.75
CA SER A 104 13.28 13.89 12.24
C SER A 104 12.47 14.58 11.15
N LEU A 105 11.17 14.31 11.09
CA LEU A 105 10.28 15.00 10.19
C LEU A 105 10.04 16.44 10.65
N THR A 106 10.18 17.39 9.74
CA THR A 106 9.74 18.77 9.96
C THR A 106 8.22 18.83 9.91
N GLU A 107 7.61 19.87 10.48
CA GLU A 107 6.17 20.09 10.43
C GLU A 107 5.67 20.20 8.98
N GLU A 108 6.42 20.87 8.12
CA GLU A 108 6.13 21.00 6.69
C GLU A 108 6.10 19.63 6.01
N ARG A 109 7.10 18.79 6.25
CA ARG A 109 7.17 17.44 5.71
C ARG A 109 6.03 16.56 6.19
N ARG A 110 5.65 16.67 7.46
CA ARG A 110 4.49 15.96 8.00
C ARG A 110 3.21 16.32 7.27
N ARG A 111 2.98 17.61 7.04
CA ARG A 111 1.83 18.10 6.27
C ARG A 111 1.82 17.57 4.85
N ASP A 112 2.96 17.52 4.19
CA ASP A 112 3.09 16.97 2.85
C ASP A 112 2.75 15.48 2.82
N TYR A 113 3.21 14.70 3.80
CA TYR A 113 2.89 13.29 3.91
C TYR A 113 1.41 13.04 4.27
N VAL A 114 0.80 13.90 5.06
CA VAL A 114 -0.66 13.83 5.31
C VAL A 114 -1.44 14.05 4.02
N LYS A 115 -1.06 15.03 3.21
CA LYS A 115 -1.67 15.25 1.90
C LYS A 115 -1.50 14.05 0.97
N LEU A 116 -0.30 13.46 0.96
CA LEU A 116 -0.03 12.26 0.17
C LEU A 116 -0.91 11.09 0.63
N ALA A 117 -1.04 10.87 1.94
CA ALA A 117 -1.90 9.84 2.50
C ALA A 117 -3.37 10.04 2.10
N LYS A 118 -3.88 11.26 2.17
CA LYS A 118 -5.25 11.60 1.74
C LYS A 118 -5.46 11.34 0.26
N ALA A 119 -4.49 11.68 -0.60
CA ALA A 119 -4.54 11.41 -2.02
C ALA A 119 -4.56 9.91 -2.32
N LYS A 120 -3.74 9.12 -1.63
CA LYS A 120 -3.72 7.66 -1.75
C LYS A 120 -5.04 7.03 -1.30
N ALA A 121 -5.61 7.52 -0.22
CA ALA A 121 -6.92 7.07 0.26
C ALA A 121 -8.01 7.33 -0.77
N GLU A 122 -8.04 8.51 -1.39
CA GLU A 122 -9.03 8.85 -2.41
C GLU A 122 -8.87 7.98 -3.65
N ASP A 123 -7.65 7.74 -4.13
CA ASP A 123 -7.38 6.83 -5.24
C ASP A 123 -7.93 5.43 -4.96
N SER A 124 -7.75 4.94 -3.74
CA SER A 124 -8.25 3.62 -3.31
C SER A 124 -9.77 3.58 -3.25
N ARG A 125 -10.42 4.64 -2.76
CA ARG A 125 -11.90 4.75 -2.74
C ARG A 125 -12.45 4.77 -4.17
N VAL A 126 -11.82 5.49 -5.07
CA VAL A 126 -12.20 5.53 -6.48
C VAL A 126 -12.11 4.13 -7.11
N SER A 127 -11.05 3.38 -6.81
CA SER A 127 -10.91 1.99 -7.27
C SER A 127 -12.05 1.11 -6.77
N VAL A 128 -12.39 1.18 -5.49
CA VAL A 128 -13.50 0.41 -4.90
C VAL A 128 -14.84 0.78 -5.54
N ARG A 129 -15.10 2.06 -5.73
CA ARG A 129 -16.35 2.54 -6.36
C ARG A 129 -16.44 2.12 -7.84
N ASN A 130 -15.34 2.09 -8.55
CA ASN A 130 -15.29 1.60 -9.94
C ASN A 130 -15.58 0.10 -10.02
N ILE A 131 -15.08 -0.68 -9.08
CA ILE A 131 -15.39 -2.12 -8.97
C ILE A 131 -16.90 -2.30 -8.75
N ARG A 132 -17.48 -1.53 -7.82
CA ARG A 132 -18.91 -1.53 -7.56
C ARG A 132 -19.71 -1.20 -8.83
N ARG A 133 -19.35 -0.15 -9.53
CA ARG A 133 -20.04 0.27 -10.74
C ARG A 133 -20.05 -0.82 -11.79
N LYS A 134 -18.92 -1.44 -12.06
CA LYS A 134 -18.81 -2.54 -13.02
C LYS A 134 -19.63 -3.75 -12.61
N ALA A 135 -19.64 -4.10 -11.33
CA ALA A 135 -20.47 -5.18 -10.82
C ALA A 135 -21.95 -4.87 -10.98
N LYS A 136 -22.37 -3.63 -10.70
CA LYS A 136 -23.75 -3.19 -10.93
C LYS A 136 -24.15 -3.28 -12.41
N GLU A 137 -23.31 -2.86 -13.32
CA GLU A 137 -23.55 -2.98 -14.76
C GLU A 137 -23.75 -4.44 -15.18
N THR A 138 -23.01 -5.37 -14.59
CA THR A 138 -23.18 -6.81 -14.81
C THR A 138 -24.51 -7.31 -14.27
N LEU A 139 -24.91 -6.88 -13.07
CA LEU A 139 -26.21 -7.24 -12.47
C LEU A 139 -27.37 -6.71 -13.32
N ASP A 140 -27.29 -5.48 -13.80
CA ASP A 140 -28.31 -4.88 -14.68
C ASP A 140 -28.46 -5.67 -16.00
N ARG A 141 -27.35 -6.17 -16.52
CA ARG A 141 -27.34 -7.00 -17.74
C ARG A 141 -28.02 -8.36 -17.49
N ILE A 142 -27.79 -8.97 -16.34
CA ILE A 142 -28.40 -10.25 -15.96
C ILE A 142 -29.94 -10.14 -15.96
N VAL A 143 -30.48 -9.04 -15.43
CA VAL A 143 -31.94 -8.78 -15.50
C VAL A 143 -32.40 -8.59 -16.92
N LYS A 144 -31.70 -7.75 -17.68
CA LYS A 144 -32.04 -7.44 -19.06
C LYS A 144 -32.08 -8.69 -19.96
N ASP A 145 -31.16 -9.61 -19.74
CA ASP A 145 -31.06 -10.86 -20.48
C ASP A 145 -32.03 -11.94 -19.96
N GLY A 146 -32.80 -11.63 -18.91
CA GLY A 146 -33.79 -12.53 -18.35
C GLY A 146 -33.21 -13.72 -17.57
N GLU A 147 -31.95 -13.62 -17.17
CA GLU A 147 -31.26 -14.70 -16.47
C GLU A 147 -31.58 -14.75 -14.97
N ALA A 148 -32.07 -13.67 -14.40
CA ALA A 148 -32.53 -13.57 -13.02
C ALA A 148 -33.66 -12.54 -12.90
N GLY A 149 -34.44 -12.64 -11.82
CA GLY A 149 -35.52 -11.71 -11.50
C GLY A 149 -35.01 -10.40 -10.94
N GLU A 150 -35.80 -9.33 -11.12
CA GLU A 150 -35.47 -7.99 -10.57
C GLU A 150 -35.27 -8.03 -9.05
N ASP A 151 -36.08 -8.78 -8.32
CA ASP A 151 -35.98 -8.90 -6.87
C ASP A 151 -34.65 -9.52 -6.40
N GLU A 152 -34.15 -10.48 -7.16
CA GLU A 152 -32.87 -11.12 -6.88
C GLU A 152 -31.71 -10.15 -7.06
N VAL A 153 -31.76 -9.35 -8.12
CA VAL A 153 -30.75 -8.35 -8.43
C VAL A 153 -30.81 -7.19 -7.43
N VAL A 154 -31.99 -6.76 -6.99
CA VAL A 154 -32.13 -5.74 -5.93
C VAL A 154 -31.47 -6.20 -4.63
N ARG A 155 -31.62 -7.45 -4.27
CA ARG A 155 -30.92 -8.03 -3.08
C ARG A 155 -29.41 -8.03 -3.28
N ALA A 156 -28.96 -8.43 -4.46
CA ALA A 156 -27.54 -8.43 -4.81
C ALA A 156 -26.93 -7.03 -4.78
N GLU A 157 -27.66 -6.02 -5.25
CA GLU A 157 -27.22 -4.62 -5.17
C GLU A 157 -27.05 -4.15 -3.72
N LYS A 158 -27.94 -4.58 -2.81
CA LYS A 158 -27.81 -4.28 -1.39
C LYS A 158 -26.57 -4.91 -0.78
N GLU A 159 -26.27 -6.16 -1.14
CA GLU A 159 -25.04 -6.82 -0.71
C GLU A 159 -23.80 -6.12 -1.28
N LEU A 160 -23.84 -5.72 -2.55
CA LEU A 160 -22.78 -4.98 -3.20
C LEU A 160 -22.52 -3.63 -2.50
N ASP A 161 -23.58 -2.94 -2.09
CA ASP A 161 -23.46 -1.68 -1.34
C ASP A 161 -22.84 -1.90 0.04
N LYS A 162 -23.17 -3.00 0.73
CA LYS A 162 -22.54 -3.38 2.00
C LYS A 162 -21.05 -3.68 1.82
N LEU A 163 -20.69 -4.43 0.79
CA LEU A 163 -19.29 -4.73 0.44
C LEU A 163 -18.51 -3.43 0.18
N THR A 164 -19.08 -2.54 -0.61
CA THR A 164 -18.48 -1.24 -0.94
C THR A 164 -18.23 -0.42 0.32
N LYS A 165 -19.25 -0.28 1.16
CA LYS A 165 -19.15 0.47 2.43
C LYS A 165 -18.09 -0.11 3.35
N SER A 166 -18.07 -1.42 3.52
CA SER A 166 -17.08 -2.12 4.35
C SER A 166 -15.64 -1.83 3.89
N HIS A 167 -15.38 -1.89 2.59
CA HIS A 167 -14.04 -1.64 2.06
C HIS A 167 -13.66 -0.17 2.09
N VAL A 168 -14.59 0.75 1.84
CA VAL A 168 -14.35 2.20 2.02
C VAL A 168 -14.04 2.52 3.48
N ASP A 169 -14.78 1.94 4.43
CA ASP A 169 -14.51 2.12 5.86
C ASP A 169 -13.11 1.60 6.26
N GLN A 170 -12.64 0.50 5.66
CA GLN A 170 -11.29 0.01 5.87
C GLN A 170 -10.23 1.00 5.37
N ILE A 171 -10.45 1.61 4.21
CA ILE A 171 -9.56 2.66 3.68
C ILE A 171 -9.54 3.86 4.63
N ASP A 172 -10.69 4.29 5.11
CA ASP A 172 -10.79 5.40 6.05
C ASP A 172 -10.04 5.12 7.37
N GLN A 173 -10.09 3.89 7.86
CA GLN A 173 -9.33 3.47 9.05
C GLN A 173 -7.81 3.45 8.79
N LEU A 174 -7.39 2.97 7.62
CA LEU A 174 -5.97 3.00 7.23
C LEU A 174 -5.45 4.44 7.16
N LEU A 175 -6.23 5.34 6.59
CA LEU A 175 -5.90 6.76 6.53
C LEU A 175 -5.79 7.37 7.92
N ALA A 176 -6.77 7.16 8.79
CA ALA A 176 -6.78 7.68 10.16
C ALA A 176 -5.57 7.18 10.96
N SER A 177 -5.23 5.91 10.83
CA SER A 177 -4.05 5.32 11.48
C SER A 177 -2.76 5.97 10.97
N LYS A 178 -2.64 6.19 9.67
CA LYS A 178 -1.45 6.81 9.08
C LYS A 178 -1.32 8.28 9.48
N GLU A 179 -2.42 9.02 9.50
CA GLU A 179 -2.42 10.41 9.99
C GLU A 179 -1.99 10.50 11.45
N SER A 180 -2.46 9.57 12.28
CA SER A 180 -2.05 9.49 13.69
C SER A 180 -0.54 9.24 13.83
N GLU A 181 0.00 8.29 13.06
CA GLU A 181 1.44 7.99 13.04
C GLU A 181 2.27 9.20 12.58
N LEU A 182 1.78 9.96 11.60
CA LEU A 182 2.45 11.15 11.08
C LEU A 182 2.45 12.31 12.09
N LEU A 183 1.47 12.37 12.97
CA LEU A 183 1.36 13.39 14.02
C LEU A 183 2.13 13.04 15.30
N GLU A 184 2.58 11.80 15.45
CA GLU A 184 3.43 11.42 16.57
C GLU A 184 4.78 12.13 16.49
N VAL A 185 5.20 12.70 17.61
CA VAL A 185 6.48 13.43 17.73
C VAL A 185 7.58 12.55 18.33
#